data_1b3269635c23e7205d5f9bcc5acdccd5
#
_entry.id   1b3269635c23e7205d5f9bcc5acdccd5
#
_cell.length_a   1.000
_cell.length_b   1.000
_cell.length_c   1.000
_cell.angle_alpha   90.00
_cell.angle_beta   90.00
_cell.angle_gamma   90.00
#
_symmetry.space_group_name_H-M   'P 1'
#
loop_
_entity.id
_entity.type
_entity.pdbx_description
1 polymer ?
#
loop_
_entity_poly.entity_id
_entity_poly.type
_entity_poly.pdbx_seq_one_letter_code
_entity_poly.pdbx_strand_id
1 'polypeptide(L)'
;GYAPSLHEFLSRDLSTNKLLEAALDAKKPFRVRDIRKYRHAPSVTLDHNMLRGLIVMPLRLHGVNIGAILGFGKQGGVFFNKKDESLANLLATQAVAAIESSWLIDELRSRSVTTSILNELSYGILETENIQEAAQLIAKSAHRLATASVAGIVLYSSLDRKVQIALEVSSEGIHLNQTVPLEFVKQTLATGERITVASGDGSAHIYLPIQTSLRKYGVLWVEFEEGERQASSQEQYLQTLANQAAMALERTMFLLDSREKAEEIKDAYRKLKTSYDETLTALMAALDARDRETEGHSERVGKVAYLLGENFNLTELQRNSLQRGSLLHDIGKIGISDVILNKVGVLTEEEWEIMRKHPVIGREIIKDIPFLQDALPVVYCHHERWNGSGYPQGLRGEEIPLEARIFAVADIFDALTSIRSYRKKSTEAEALAYLKEQAGILVDPQVVEVFERLLKRGSIHSVTEPKK
;
A
#
# COMPACT_ATOMS: atom_id res chain seq x y z
N GLY A 1 40.89 44.69 26.91
CA GLY A 1 39.95 45.79 27.11
C GLY A 1 40.03 46.77 25.97
N TYR A 2 38.94 46.93 25.23
CA TYR A 2 38.84 47.91 24.13
C TYR A 2 38.54 49.25 24.75
N ALA A 3 39.19 50.28 24.27
CA ALA A 3 38.84 51.64 24.61
C ALA A 3 37.41 51.92 24.06
N PRO A 4 36.48 52.52 24.82
CA PRO A 4 35.11 52.82 24.35
C PRO A 4 35.03 53.51 23.00
N SER A 5 35.97 54.37 22.70
CA SER A 5 36.15 55.08 21.44
C SER A 5 36.43 54.19 20.24
N LEU A 6 37.05 53.00 20.43
CA LEU A 6 37.31 52.05 19.35
C LEU A 6 36.06 51.23 19.01
N HIS A 7 35.27 50.89 20.03
CA HIS A 7 33.99 50.19 19.83
C HIS A 7 32.99 51.07 19.08
N GLU A 8 32.89 52.34 19.44
CA GLU A 8 32.07 53.34 18.75
C GLU A 8 32.52 53.57 17.31
N PHE A 9 33.82 53.50 17.03
CA PHE A 9 34.36 53.60 15.68
C PHE A 9 34.01 52.37 14.83
N LEU A 10 34.05 51.20 15.41
CA LEU A 10 33.75 49.92 14.69
C LEU A 10 32.26 49.71 14.49
N SER A 11 31.39 50.32 15.31
CA SER A 11 29.93 50.20 15.19
C SER A 11 29.31 51.21 14.22
N ARG A 12 30.07 52.13 13.63
CA ARG A 12 29.58 53.04 12.60
C ARG A 12 29.31 52.31 11.27
N ASP A 13 28.32 52.79 10.55
CA ASP A 13 27.95 52.28 9.22
C ASP A 13 29.21 52.22 8.31
N LEU A 14 29.40 51.09 7.65
CA LEU A 14 30.51 50.82 6.75
C LEU A 14 30.66 51.88 5.65
N SER A 15 29.55 52.42 5.17
CA SER A 15 29.50 53.45 4.14
C SER A 15 30.15 54.79 4.57
N THR A 16 30.29 55.04 5.88
CA THR A 16 30.87 56.25 6.44
C THR A 16 32.32 56.08 6.92
N ASN A 17 32.79 54.83 7.02
CA ASN A 17 34.12 54.50 7.57
C ASN A 17 35.12 54.09 6.47
N LYS A 18 35.78 55.08 5.90
CA LYS A 18 36.78 54.90 4.82
C LYS A 18 37.90 53.94 5.15
N LEU A 19 38.26 53.74 6.40
CA LEU A 19 39.27 52.77 6.81
C LEU A 19 38.72 51.33 6.73
N LEU A 20 37.48 51.10 7.16
CA LEU A 20 36.84 49.80 7.02
C LEU A 20 36.57 49.47 5.56
N GLU A 21 36.13 50.41 4.76
CA GLU A 21 36.01 50.29 3.30
C GLU A 21 37.34 49.86 2.67
N ALA A 22 38.41 50.60 2.97
CA ALA A 22 39.73 50.24 2.46
C ALA A 22 40.26 48.87 2.96
N ALA A 23 39.86 48.45 4.15
CA ALA A 23 40.21 47.15 4.70
C ALA A 23 39.44 46.02 4.00
N LEU A 24 38.17 46.21 3.66
CA LEU A 24 37.30 45.26 2.95
C LEU A 24 37.67 45.17 1.47
N ASP A 25 38.16 46.25 0.86
CA ASP A 25 38.60 46.27 -0.54
C ASP A 25 40.03 45.72 -0.72
N ALA A 26 40.76 45.58 0.38
CA ALA A 26 42.15 45.13 0.32
C ALA A 26 42.28 43.73 -0.26
N LYS A 27 43.08 43.57 -1.31
CA LYS A 27 43.39 42.22 -1.93
C LYS A 27 44.56 41.53 -1.25
N LYS A 28 45.39 42.24 -0.49
CA LYS A 28 46.57 41.74 0.20
C LYS A 28 46.71 42.44 1.54
N PRO A 29 47.36 41.82 2.54
CA PRO A 29 47.69 42.51 3.78
C PRO A 29 48.51 43.76 3.51
N PHE A 30 48.23 44.80 4.30
CA PHE A 30 49.03 46.03 4.26
C PHE A 30 49.22 46.58 5.67
N ARG A 31 50.28 47.46 5.79
CA ARG A 31 50.73 48.08 7.04
C ARG A 31 50.73 49.59 6.91
N VAL A 32 50.28 50.26 7.93
CA VAL A 32 50.35 51.72 8.05
C VAL A 32 51.25 52.06 9.24
N ARG A 33 52.31 52.84 9.03
CA ARG A 33 53.22 53.24 10.11
C ARG A 33 52.61 54.21 11.10
N ASP A 34 51.86 55.17 10.58
CA ASP A 34 51.16 56.12 11.41
C ASP A 34 49.76 56.35 10.84
N ILE A 35 48.78 55.86 11.56
CA ILE A 35 47.36 55.92 11.14
C ILE A 35 46.88 57.39 10.96
N ARG A 36 47.46 58.33 11.67
CA ARG A 36 47.09 59.77 11.59
C ARG A 36 47.47 60.42 10.26
N LYS A 37 48.47 59.83 9.59
CA LYS A 37 48.96 60.29 8.28
C LYS A 37 48.36 59.42 7.13
N TYR A 38 47.53 58.48 7.45
CA TYR A 38 46.89 57.62 6.43
C TYR A 38 45.72 58.34 5.78
N ARG A 39 45.65 58.34 4.46
CA ARG A 39 44.64 59.08 3.70
C ARG A 39 43.18 58.75 4.04
N HIS A 40 42.97 57.57 4.61
CA HIS A 40 41.69 57.08 5.07
C HIS A 40 41.60 57.03 6.61
N ALA A 41 42.37 57.87 7.30
CA ALA A 41 42.38 57.97 8.75
C ALA A 41 40.96 58.29 9.28
N PRO A 42 40.55 57.62 10.36
CA PRO A 42 39.25 57.94 10.99
C PRO A 42 39.29 59.34 11.55
N SER A 43 38.20 60.06 11.42
CA SER A 43 38.01 61.40 12.00
C SER A 43 37.79 61.40 13.52
N VAL A 44 38.07 60.36 14.22
CA VAL A 44 37.93 60.18 15.66
C VAL A 44 39.23 60.44 16.37
N THR A 45 39.22 61.20 17.41
CA THR A 45 40.33 61.47 18.36
C THR A 45 40.58 60.14 19.15
N LEU A 46 41.41 59.27 18.58
CA LEU A 46 41.88 58.09 19.26
C LEU A 46 43.07 58.50 20.16
N ASP A 47 43.10 57.98 21.39
CA ASP A 47 44.13 58.30 22.38
C ASP A 47 45.53 58.12 21.81
N HIS A 48 46.30 59.20 21.74
CA HIS A 48 47.40 59.38 20.81
C HIS A 48 48.61 58.48 21.01
N ASN A 49 48.74 57.73 22.11
CA ASN A 49 49.94 56.93 22.41
C ASN A 49 49.85 55.43 22.10
N MET A 50 48.70 54.87 21.92
CA MET A 50 48.55 53.44 21.71
C MET A 50 48.24 53.00 20.28
N LEU A 51 47.93 53.90 19.36
CA LEU A 51 47.40 53.54 18.03
C LEU A 51 48.23 54.06 16.85
N ARG A 52 49.54 54.15 16.99
CA ARG A 52 50.38 54.68 15.90
C ARG A 52 50.45 53.71 14.68
N GLY A 53 50.60 52.42 14.89
CA GLY A 53 50.70 51.43 13.83
C GLY A 53 49.39 50.72 13.59
N LEU A 54 49.09 50.46 12.33
CA LEU A 54 47.98 49.60 11.88
C LEU A 54 48.49 48.52 10.97
N ILE A 55 47.94 47.30 11.15
CA ILE A 55 48.05 46.22 10.21
C ILE A 55 46.65 45.76 9.82
N VAL A 56 46.41 45.57 8.52
CA VAL A 56 45.15 45.14 7.94
C VAL A 56 45.36 43.79 7.23
N MET A 57 44.55 42.81 7.60
CA MET A 57 44.53 41.51 6.99
C MET A 57 43.15 41.22 6.43
N PRO A 58 42.96 41.26 5.11
CA PRO A 58 41.70 40.90 4.52
C PRO A 58 41.43 39.41 4.72
N LEU A 59 40.22 39.05 5.11
CA LEU A 59 39.70 37.69 5.19
C LEU A 59 39.11 37.35 3.83
N ARG A 60 39.78 36.51 3.06
CA ARG A 60 39.36 36.18 1.70
C ARG A 60 39.00 34.72 1.56
N LEU A 61 37.78 34.46 1.17
CA LEU A 61 37.27 33.13 0.85
C LEU A 61 36.97 33.06 -0.66
N HIS A 62 37.56 32.11 -1.37
CA HIS A 62 37.42 31.88 -2.82
C HIS A 62 37.58 33.17 -3.67
N GLY A 63 38.49 34.08 -3.24
CA GLY A 63 38.76 35.32 -3.96
C GLY A 63 37.86 36.50 -3.60
N VAL A 64 36.82 36.28 -2.80
CA VAL A 64 35.88 37.33 -2.27
C VAL A 64 36.33 37.72 -0.87
N ASN A 65 36.28 38.99 -0.54
CA ASN A 65 36.49 39.45 0.83
C ASN A 65 35.23 39.25 1.65
N ILE A 66 35.36 38.49 2.75
CA ILE A 66 34.27 38.20 3.71
C ILE A 66 34.42 39.05 4.99
N GLY A 67 35.56 39.72 5.13
CA GLY A 67 35.84 40.57 6.30
C GLY A 67 37.30 41.03 6.32
N ALA A 68 37.73 41.66 7.41
CA ALA A 68 39.12 42.00 7.64
C ALA A 68 39.45 41.94 9.15
N ILE A 69 40.68 41.59 9.46
CA ILE A 69 41.26 41.72 10.80
C ILE A 69 42.11 42.96 10.82
N LEU A 70 41.86 43.84 11.81
CA LEU A 70 42.62 45.04 12.04
C LEU A 70 43.38 44.94 13.36
N GLY A 71 44.69 45.07 13.29
CA GLY A 71 45.58 45.14 14.47
C GLY A 71 46.09 46.55 14.67
N PHE A 72 45.89 47.11 15.86
CA PHE A 72 46.34 48.45 16.23
C PHE A 72 47.41 48.35 17.34
N GLY A 73 48.41 49.21 17.29
CA GLY A 73 49.39 49.42 18.37
C GLY A 73 50.20 48.16 18.71
N LYS A 74 51.46 48.15 18.36
CA LYS A 74 52.31 46.98 18.66
C LYS A 74 52.94 47.16 20.06
N GLN A 75 52.75 46.16 20.93
CA GLN A 75 53.35 46.17 22.26
C GLN A 75 54.88 46.01 22.14
N GLY A 76 55.66 46.86 22.79
CA GLY A 76 57.12 46.88 22.78
C GLY A 76 57.75 47.35 21.48
N GLY A 77 56.98 47.91 20.51
CA GLY A 77 57.49 48.41 19.25
C GLY A 77 56.63 49.52 18.68
N VAL A 78 57.23 50.40 17.90
CA VAL A 78 56.53 51.56 17.33
C VAL A 78 55.72 51.16 16.07
N PHE A 79 56.16 50.17 15.33
CA PHE A 79 55.54 49.84 14.04
C PHE A 79 55.53 48.32 13.79
N PHE A 80 54.51 47.86 13.04
CA PHE A 80 54.45 46.48 12.53
C PHE A 80 55.55 46.27 11.46
N ASN A 81 56.24 45.15 11.52
CA ASN A 81 57.28 44.79 10.58
C ASN A 81 56.81 43.64 9.66
N LYS A 82 57.71 43.14 8.78
CA LYS A 82 57.38 42.13 7.80
C LYS A 82 57.10 40.74 8.44
N LYS A 83 57.67 40.47 9.62
CA LYS A 83 57.42 39.21 10.36
C LYS A 83 56.00 39.29 10.99
N ASP A 84 55.60 40.44 11.48
CA ASP A 84 54.25 40.67 12.01
C ASP A 84 53.19 40.47 10.91
N GLU A 85 53.46 40.94 9.68
CA GLU A 85 52.62 40.77 8.52
C GLU A 85 52.46 39.30 8.14
N SER A 86 53.56 38.53 8.16
CA SER A 86 53.54 37.08 7.87
C SER A 86 52.71 36.33 8.93
N LEU A 87 52.91 36.62 10.21
CA LEU A 87 52.16 36.02 11.31
C LEU A 87 50.67 36.38 11.23
N ALA A 88 50.34 37.60 10.97
CA ALA A 88 49.00 38.10 10.84
C ALA A 88 48.28 37.50 9.62
N ASN A 89 49.01 37.29 8.52
CA ASN A 89 48.46 36.56 7.35
C ASN A 89 48.15 35.11 7.67
N LEU A 90 48.98 34.42 8.47
CA LEU A 90 48.72 33.05 8.93
C LEU A 90 47.43 33.03 9.79
N LEU A 91 47.28 33.95 10.72
CA LEU A 91 46.09 34.10 11.54
C LEU A 91 44.84 34.36 10.69
N ALA A 92 44.93 35.24 9.68
CA ALA A 92 43.81 35.51 8.77
C ALA A 92 43.45 34.26 7.97
N THR A 93 44.40 33.49 7.49
CA THR A 93 44.17 32.23 6.79
C THR A 93 43.43 31.19 7.70
N GLN A 94 43.89 31.06 8.96
CA GLN A 94 43.23 30.18 9.93
C GLN A 94 41.80 30.66 10.30
N ALA A 95 41.63 31.99 10.44
CA ALA A 95 40.29 32.54 10.70
C ALA A 95 39.32 32.26 9.54
N VAL A 96 39.77 32.43 8.29
CA VAL A 96 38.96 32.12 7.11
C VAL A 96 38.57 30.62 7.10
N ALA A 97 39.52 29.72 7.34
CA ALA A 97 39.27 28.30 7.38
C ALA A 97 38.27 27.93 8.51
N ALA A 98 38.39 28.55 9.66
CA ALA A 98 37.44 28.35 10.78
C ALA A 98 36.03 28.84 10.44
N ILE A 99 35.90 30.05 9.82
CA ILE A 99 34.63 30.62 9.38
C ILE A 99 33.98 29.72 8.31
N GLU A 100 34.74 29.29 7.31
CA GLU A 100 34.27 28.39 6.26
C GLU A 100 33.77 27.05 6.83
N SER A 101 34.56 26.48 7.75
CA SER A 101 34.17 25.22 8.42
C SER A 101 32.87 25.40 9.23
N SER A 102 32.71 26.54 9.92
CA SER A 102 31.47 26.83 10.66
C SER A 102 30.26 26.94 9.72
N TRP A 103 30.39 27.69 8.61
CA TRP A 103 29.31 27.81 7.63
C TRP A 103 28.94 26.46 6.98
N LEU A 104 29.93 25.64 6.64
CA LEU A 104 29.67 24.31 6.10
C LEU A 104 28.97 23.40 7.10
N ILE A 105 29.37 23.46 8.37
CA ILE A 105 28.71 22.68 9.44
C ILE A 105 27.26 23.11 9.61
N ASP A 106 26.98 24.42 9.62
CA ASP A 106 25.63 24.94 9.77
C ASP A 106 24.75 24.58 8.54
N GLU A 107 25.32 24.66 7.34
CA GLU A 107 24.62 24.24 6.11
C GLU A 107 24.33 22.72 6.14
N LEU A 108 25.29 21.91 6.53
CA LEU A 108 25.10 20.44 6.66
C LEU A 108 24.04 20.09 7.71
N ARG A 109 24.04 20.79 8.85
CA ARG A 109 23.02 20.62 9.89
C ARG A 109 21.62 20.95 9.38
N SER A 110 21.47 22.09 8.72
CA SER A 110 20.19 22.52 8.13
C SER A 110 19.69 21.50 7.11
N ARG A 111 20.54 21.03 6.21
CA ARG A 111 20.19 19.98 5.23
C ARG A 111 19.83 18.67 5.91
N SER A 112 20.54 18.27 6.95
CA SER A 112 20.28 17.03 7.70
C SER A 112 18.92 17.06 8.37
N VAL A 113 18.56 18.18 9.04
CA VAL A 113 17.25 18.36 9.67
C VAL A 113 16.13 18.30 8.64
N THR A 114 16.29 19.02 7.51
CA THR A 114 15.34 19.01 6.42
C THR A 114 15.10 17.60 5.87
N THR A 115 16.19 16.87 5.59
CA THR A 115 16.10 15.50 5.09
C THR A 115 15.41 14.58 6.10
N SER A 116 15.68 14.75 7.38
CA SER A 116 15.03 13.97 8.45
C SER A 116 13.51 14.21 8.48
N ILE A 117 13.07 15.48 8.40
CA ILE A 117 11.63 15.82 8.39
C ILE A 117 10.94 15.23 7.14
N LEU A 118 11.58 15.35 5.96
CA LEU A 118 11.02 14.80 4.72
C LEU A 118 10.94 13.28 4.72
N ASN A 119 11.92 12.60 5.32
CA ASN A 119 11.88 11.15 5.49
C ASN A 119 10.81 10.74 6.51
N GLU A 120 10.71 11.42 7.65
CA GLU A 120 9.67 11.19 8.65
C GLU A 120 8.27 11.33 8.04
N LEU A 121 8.06 12.36 7.20
CA LEU A 121 6.83 12.53 6.44
C LEU A 121 6.56 11.34 5.52
N SER A 122 7.56 10.96 4.71
CA SER A 122 7.40 9.90 3.72
C SER A 122 7.07 8.56 4.35
N TYR A 123 7.76 8.20 5.44
CA TYR A 123 7.47 6.95 6.18
C TYR A 123 6.16 7.05 6.95
N GLY A 124 5.91 8.16 7.65
CA GLY A 124 4.71 8.34 8.44
C GLY A 124 3.43 8.27 7.63
N ILE A 125 3.39 8.86 6.41
CA ILE A 125 2.21 8.76 5.54
C ILE A 125 2.00 7.32 5.05
N LEU A 126 3.07 6.54 4.89
CA LEU A 126 2.94 5.13 4.49
C LEU A 126 2.26 4.24 5.55
N GLU A 127 2.38 4.63 6.81
CA GLU A 127 1.80 3.91 7.95
C GLU A 127 0.38 4.42 8.30
N THR A 128 -0.03 5.58 7.76
CA THR A 128 -1.37 6.11 8.02
C THR A 128 -2.43 5.38 7.19
N GLU A 129 -3.52 4.99 7.85
CA GLU A 129 -4.65 4.31 7.20
C GLU A 129 -5.75 5.29 6.76
N ASN A 130 -5.65 6.57 7.15
CA ASN A 130 -6.64 7.57 6.79
C ASN A 130 -6.04 8.90 6.33
N ILE A 131 -6.78 9.61 5.49
CA ILE A 131 -6.37 10.89 4.90
C ILE A 131 -6.20 11.99 5.97
N GLN A 132 -6.95 11.94 7.05
CA GLN A 132 -6.89 12.94 8.11
C GLN A 132 -5.56 12.88 8.88
N GLU A 133 -5.07 11.68 9.19
CA GLU A 133 -3.76 11.49 9.81
C GLU A 133 -2.63 11.95 8.88
N ALA A 134 -2.73 11.62 7.58
CA ALA A 134 -1.79 12.10 6.58
C ALA A 134 -1.76 13.64 6.51
N ALA A 135 -2.92 14.29 6.51
CA ALA A 135 -3.02 15.75 6.51
C ALA A 135 -2.38 16.37 7.77
N GLN A 136 -2.61 15.79 8.94
CA GLN A 136 -1.98 16.24 10.19
C GLN A 136 -0.46 16.11 10.14
N LEU A 137 0.06 15.01 9.61
CA LEU A 137 1.49 14.80 9.50
C LEU A 137 2.14 15.81 8.54
N ILE A 138 1.49 16.09 7.39
CA ILE A 138 1.95 17.07 6.42
C ILE A 138 2.00 18.48 7.06
N ALA A 139 0.94 18.91 7.74
CA ALA A 139 0.90 20.23 8.37
C ALA A 139 1.92 20.36 9.52
N LYS A 140 2.09 19.33 10.36
CA LYS A 140 3.14 19.29 11.38
C LYS A 140 4.55 19.39 10.78
N SER A 141 4.79 18.67 9.69
CA SER A 141 6.08 18.72 9.00
C SER A 141 6.36 20.09 8.41
N ALA A 142 5.34 20.76 7.84
CA ALA A 142 5.45 22.13 7.33
C ALA A 142 5.75 23.14 8.45
N HIS A 143 5.04 23.06 9.56
CA HIS A 143 5.25 23.92 10.73
C HIS A 143 6.69 23.80 11.26
N ARG A 144 7.20 22.58 11.42
CA ARG A 144 8.58 22.30 11.87
C ARG A 144 9.63 22.75 10.86
N LEU A 145 9.39 22.49 9.56
CA LEU A 145 10.35 22.80 8.50
C LEU A 145 10.50 24.30 8.27
N ALA A 146 9.39 25.01 8.30
CA ALA A 146 9.36 26.45 8.10
C ALA A 146 9.73 27.25 9.35
N THR A 147 9.73 26.64 10.55
CA THR A 147 9.74 27.38 11.82
C THR A 147 8.65 28.46 11.85
N ALA A 148 7.51 28.17 11.23
CA ALA A 148 6.42 29.12 11.05
C ALA A 148 5.57 29.22 12.31
N SER A 149 4.87 30.34 12.51
CA SER A 149 3.92 30.52 13.62
C SER A 149 2.72 29.56 13.46
N VAL A 150 2.23 29.43 12.24
CA VAL A 150 1.12 28.51 11.88
C VAL A 150 1.41 27.81 10.55
N ALA A 151 1.01 26.56 10.44
CA ALA A 151 0.96 25.83 9.17
C ALA A 151 -0.38 25.11 9.03
N GLY A 152 -0.97 25.14 7.86
CA GLY A 152 -2.26 24.49 7.64
C GLY A 152 -2.34 23.78 6.31
N ILE A 153 -3.31 22.89 6.20
CA ILE A 153 -3.59 22.13 4.99
C ILE A 153 -5.09 22.12 4.70
N VAL A 154 -5.42 22.27 3.44
CA VAL A 154 -6.79 22.08 2.94
C VAL A 154 -6.74 21.02 1.85
N LEU A 155 -7.45 19.92 2.04
CA LEU A 155 -7.60 18.85 1.06
C LEU A 155 -9.02 18.87 0.47
N TYR A 156 -9.10 18.60 -0.82
CA TYR A 156 -10.34 18.57 -1.59
C TYR A 156 -10.67 17.15 -2.04
N SER A 157 -11.96 16.82 -1.96
CA SER A 157 -12.48 15.63 -2.64
C SER A 157 -12.43 15.86 -4.15
N SER A 158 -11.94 14.87 -4.87
CA SER A 158 -11.88 14.93 -6.33
C SER A 158 -13.22 14.74 -7.02
N LEU A 159 -14.19 14.14 -6.32
CA LEU A 159 -15.50 13.78 -6.88
C LEU A 159 -16.43 14.99 -6.92
N ASP A 160 -16.52 15.75 -5.84
CA ASP A 160 -17.48 16.84 -5.67
C ASP A 160 -16.86 18.22 -5.49
N ARG A 161 -15.52 18.32 -5.52
CA ARG A 161 -14.74 19.54 -5.30
C ARG A 161 -15.04 20.24 -3.97
N LYS A 162 -15.52 19.52 -2.98
CA LYS A 162 -15.74 20.03 -1.62
C LYS A 162 -14.49 19.88 -0.77
N VAL A 163 -14.36 20.78 0.22
CA VAL A 163 -13.33 20.64 1.24
C VAL A 163 -13.60 19.38 2.03
N GLN A 164 -12.66 18.44 1.99
CA GLN A 164 -12.72 17.20 2.74
C GLN A 164 -12.07 17.33 4.10
N ILE A 165 -10.94 18.03 4.16
CA ILE A 165 -10.18 18.26 5.37
C ILE A 165 -9.66 19.71 5.34
N ALA A 166 -9.80 20.43 6.44
CA ALA A 166 -9.12 21.67 6.72
C ALA A 166 -8.60 21.63 8.15
N LEU A 167 -7.30 21.82 8.34
CA LEU A 167 -6.68 21.84 9.67
C LEU A 167 -5.47 22.77 9.72
N GLU A 168 -5.16 23.22 10.92
CA GLU A 168 -4.04 24.08 11.26
C GLU A 168 -3.22 23.46 12.38
N VAL A 169 -1.93 23.77 12.37
CA VAL A 169 -0.97 23.39 13.41
C VAL A 169 -0.24 24.64 13.85
N SER A 170 -0.27 24.90 15.16
CA SER A 170 0.46 25.99 15.81
C SER A 170 1.19 25.46 17.05
N SER A 171 1.86 26.35 17.78
CA SER A 171 2.44 26.01 19.09
C SER A 171 1.40 25.56 20.13
N GLU A 172 0.14 25.96 19.97
CA GLU A 172 -0.98 25.61 20.86
C GLU A 172 -1.58 24.23 20.55
N GLY A 173 -1.31 23.67 19.37
CA GLY A 173 -1.78 22.35 18.97
C GLY A 173 -2.34 22.25 17.55
N ILE A 174 -3.24 21.28 17.35
CA ILE A 174 -3.92 21.05 16.08
C ILE A 174 -5.37 21.52 16.18
N HIS A 175 -5.77 22.36 15.26
CA HIS A 175 -7.12 22.89 15.17
C HIS A 175 -7.78 22.43 13.88
N LEU A 176 -8.99 21.86 14.00
CA LEU A 176 -9.80 21.39 12.86
C LEU A 176 -10.82 22.46 12.45
N ASN A 177 -11.00 22.64 11.16
CA ASN A 177 -12.06 23.47 10.57
C ASN A 177 -12.01 24.96 10.91
N GLN A 178 -10.82 25.53 11.11
CA GLN A 178 -10.68 26.97 11.29
C GLN A 178 -10.81 27.74 9.96
N THR A 179 -10.98 29.06 10.08
CA THR A 179 -11.28 29.97 8.97
C THR A 179 -10.05 30.14 8.07
N VAL A 180 -9.83 29.21 7.19
CA VAL A 180 -8.77 29.31 6.17
C VAL A 180 -9.17 30.40 5.18
N PRO A 181 -8.25 31.29 4.74
CA PRO A 181 -8.50 32.27 3.68
C PRO A 181 -8.78 31.55 2.35
N LEU A 182 -10.04 31.16 2.16
CA LEU A 182 -10.49 30.34 1.01
C LEU A 182 -10.21 31.00 -0.34
N GLU A 183 -10.03 32.32 -0.38
CA GLU A 183 -9.73 33.03 -1.62
C GLU A 183 -8.37 32.63 -2.19
N PHE A 184 -7.30 32.70 -1.39
CA PHE A 184 -5.95 32.36 -1.82
C PHE A 184 -5.80 30.85 -2.05
N VAL A 185 -6.49 30.03 -1.26
CA VAL A 185 -6.56 28.57 -1.49
C VAL A 185 -7.18 28.26 -2.85
N LYS A 186 -8.31 28.90 -3.20
CA LYS A 186 -8.95 28.73 -4.52
C LYS A 186 -8.07 29.21 -5.65
N GLN A 187 -7.39 30.36 -5.47
CA GLN A 187 -6.49 30.91 -6.47
C GLN A 187 -5.28 29.99 -6.70
N THR A 188 -4.64 29.47 -5.63
CA THR A 188 -3.54 28.51 -5.72
C THR A 188 -3.97 27.21 -6.43
N LEU A 189 -5.17 26.72 -6.13
CA LEU A 189 -5.71 25.54 -6.83
C LEU A 189 -6.01 25.82 -8.30
N ALA A 190 -6.50 27.01 -8.63
CA ALA A 190 -6.82 27.39 -10.01
C ALA A 190 -5.56 27.48 -10.85
N THR A 191 -4.56 28.25 -10.40
CA THR A 191 -3.30 28.45 -11.11
C THR A 191 -2.38 27.22 -11.07
N GLY A 192 -2.37 26.49 -9.96
CA GLY A 192 -1.39 25.44 -9.68
C GLY A 192 -0.01 25.99 -9.34
N GLU A 193 0.07 27.28 -9.02
CA GLU A 193 1.29 28.00 -8.68
C GLU A 193 1.29 28.44 -7.22
N ARG A 194 2.48 28.65 -6.67
CA ARG A 194 2.67 29.21 -5.33
C ARG A 194 2.17 30.64 -5.29
N ILE A 195 1.51 31.01 -4.21
CA ILE A 195 1.09 32.38 -3.93
C ILE A 195 1.74 32.83 -2.60
N THR A 196 2.32 34.03 -2.59
CA THR A 196 2.85 34.66 -1.38
C THR A 196 2.11 35.97 -1.17
N VAL A 197 1.60 36.16 0.05
CA VAL A 197 0.81 37.33 0.43
C VAL A 197 1.45 37.97 1.68
N ALA A 198 1.75 39.23 1.61
CA ALA A 198 2.13 40.03 2.80
C ALA A 198 0.87 40.66 3.38
N SER A 199 0.66 40.52 4.67
CA SER A 199 -0.44 41.14 5.39
C SER A 199 -0.05 42.53 5.90
N GLY A 200 -1.05 43.40 6.15
CA GLY A 200 -0.82 44.78 6.61
C GLY A 200 -0.29 44.89 8.04
N ASP A 201 -0.28 43.79 8.79
CA ASP A 201 0.29 43.63 10.14
C ASP A 201 1.76 43.18 10.14
N GLY A 202 2.37 43.05 8.96
CA GLY A 202 3.77 42.61 8.83
C GLY A 202 3.93 41.08 8.71
N SER A 203 2.86 40.28 8.90
CA SER A 203 2.90 38.85 8.67
C SER A 203 2.96 38.50 7.17
N ALA A 204 3.44 37.33 6.84
CA ALA A 204 3.50 36.81 5.46
C ALA A 204 2.94 35.38 5.38
N HIS A 205 2.14 35.11 4.35
CA HIS A 205 1.55 33.82 4.10
C HIS A 205 2.07 33.27 2.80
N ILE A 206 2.39 31.96 2.78
CA ILE A 206 2.76 31.22 1.58
C ILE A 206 1.75 30.10 1.37
N TYR A 207 1.13 30.05 0.20
CA TYR A 207 0.21 29.01 -0.25
C TYR A 207 0.88 28.16 -1.34
N LEU A 208 0.94 26.86 -1.12
CA LEU A 208 1.63 25.91 -1.98
C LEU A 208 0.64 24.85 -2.47
N PRO A 209 0.53 24.61 -3.79
CA PRO A 209 -0.34 23.58 -4.29
C PRO A 209 0.20 22.17 -3.96
N ILE A 210 -0.67 21.33 -3.43
CA ILE A 210 -0.41 19.89 -3.27
C ILE A 210 -1.00 19.21 -4.49
N GLN A 211 -0.16 18.96 -5.49
CA GLN A 211 -0.60 18.42 -6.79
C GLN A 211 0.46 17.55 -7.44
N THR A 212 0.00 16.58 -8.24
CA THR A 212 0.83 15.86 -9.21
C THR A 212 0.48 16.34 -10.63
N SER A 213 1.14 15.80 -11.64
CA SER A 213 0.79 16.06 -13.04
C SER A 213 -0.62 15.57 -13.41
N LEU A 214 -1.18 14.65 -12.63
CA LEU A 214 -2.47 14.01 -12.90
C LEU A 214 -3.61 14.63 -12.10
N ARG A 215 -3.33 15.14 -10.87
CA ARG A 215 -4.39 15.52 -9.93
C ARG A 215 -3.96 16.60 -8.95
N LYS A 216 -4.93 17.45 -8.58
CA LYS A 216 -4.81 18.43 -7.49
C LYS A 216 -5.49 17.86 -6.25
N TYR A 217 -4.76 17.83 -5.13
CA TYR A 217 -5.22 17.29 -3.84
C TYR A 217 -5.66 18.35 -2.88
N GLY A 218 -4.96 19.52 -2.89
CA GLY A 218 -5.22 20.59 -1.95
C GLY A 218 -4.18 21.67 -1.96
N VAL A 219 -4.09 22.39 -0.85
CA VAL A 219 -3.14 23.47 -0.61
C VAL A 219 -2.54 23.33 0.78
N LEU A 220 -1.23 23.42 0.85
CA LEU A 220 -0.46 23.63 2.07
C LEU A 220 -0.23 25.13 2.23
N TRP A 221 -0.42 25.68 3.41
CA TRP A 221 -0.10 27.07 3.67
C TRP A 221 0.65 27.23 4.99
N VAL A 222 1.46 28.27 5.07
CA VAL A 222 2.24 28.62 6.25
C VAL A 222 2.18 30.14 6.48
N GLU A 223 2.21 30.52 7.75
CA GLU A 223 2.21 31.92 8.21
C GLU A 223 3.49 32.19 8.99
N PHE A 224 4.10 33.33 8.71
CA PHE A 224 5.28 33.86 9.38
C PHE A 224 4.94 35.16 10.07
N GLU A 225 5.43 35.35 11.30
CA GLU A 225 5.26 36.63 12.04
C GLU A 225 6.18 37.74 11.54
N GLU A 226 5.87 38.98 11.93
CA GLU A 226 6.67 40.15 11.61
C GLU A 226 8.12 39.98 12.09
N GLY A 227 9.10 40.20 11.19
CA GLY A 227 10.53 40.07 11.50
C GLY A 227 11.15 38.69 11.29
N GLU A 228 10.36 37.64 11.05
CA GLU A 228 10.86 36.34 10.58
C GLU A 228 11.31 36.48 9.12
N ARG A 229 12.64 36.49 8.90
CA ARG A 229 13.18 36.53 7.54
C ARG A 229 12.94 35.21 6.85
N GLN A 230 12.09 35.23 5.84
CA GLN A 230 11.99 34.13 4.88
C GLN A 230 13.35 33.95 4.16
N ALA A 231 14.08 32.91 4.52
CA ALA A 231 15.22 32.51 3.72
C ALA A 231 14.68 31.85 2.43
N SER A 232 15.24 32.21 1.29
CA SER A 232 14.89 31.57 -0.01
C SER A 232 14.99 30.03 0.02
N SER A 233 15.84 29.49 0.90
CA SER A 233 15.98 28.07 1.17
C SER A 233 14.75 27.44 1.84
N GLN A 234 14.06 28.15 2.75
CA GLN A 234 12.85 27.65 3.41
C GLN A 234 11.70 27.46 2.42
N GLU A 235 11.52 28.40 1.49
CA GLU A 235 10.52 28.28 0.42
C GLU A 235 10.75 27.06 -0.47
N GLN A 236 12.00 26.79 -0.81
CA GLN A 236 12.35 25.61 -1.62
C GLN A 236 12.07 24.30 -0.87
N TYR A 237 12.31 24.26 0.44
CA TYR A 237 12.00 23.10 1.27
C TYR A 237 10.51 22.87 1.41
N LEU A 238 9.72 23.93 1.58
CA LEU A 238 8.25 23.86 1.62
C LEU A 238 7.67 23.37 0.29
N GLN A 239 8.22 23.82 -0.84
CA GLN A 239 7.81 23.31 -2.16
C GLN A 239 8.12 21.81 -2.31
N THR A 240 9.28 21.40 -1.84
CA THR A 240 9.67 19.97 -1.84
C THR A 240 8.74 19.15 -0.96
N LEU A 241 8.38 19.65 0.22
CA LEU A 241 7.41 19.05 1.12
C LEU A 241 6.04 18.91 0.45
N ALA A 242 5.52 19.95 -0.19
CA ALA A 242 4.24 19.92 -0.88
C ALA A 242 4.22 18.89 -2.02
N ASN A 243 5.31 18.79 -2.77
CA ASN A 243 5.46 17.78 -3.84
C ASN A 243 5.48 16.36 -3.27
N GLN A 244 6.23 16.11 -2.19
CA GLN A 244 6.25 14.80 -1.53
C GLN A 244 4.89 14.46 -0.91
N ALA A 245 4.24 15.43 -0.28
CA ALA A 245 2.88 15.26 0.23
C ALA A 245 1.89 14.87 -0.87
N ALA A 246 2.00 15.49 -2.04
CA ALA A 246 1.15 15.15 -3.19
C ALA A 246 1.34 13.71 -3.65
N MET A 247 2.60 13.26 -3.80
CA MET A 247 2.92 11.88 -4.19
C MET A 247 2.45 10.86 -3.13
N ALA A 248 2.63 11.19 -1.86
CA ALA A 248 2.21 10.33 -0.77
C ALA A 248 0.68 10.21 -0.67
N LEU A 249 -0.05 11.33 -0.81
CA LEU A 249 -1.51 11.32 -0.87
C LEU A 249 -2.05 10.54 -2.08
N GLU A 250 -1.43 10.72 -3.26
CA GLU A 250 -1.80 9.96 -4.46
C GLU A 250 -1.70 8.45 -4.21
N ARG A 251 -0.57 8.00 -3.65
CA ARG A 251 -0.36 6.61 -3.31
C ARG A 251 -1.38 6.08 -2.29
N THR A 252 -1.63 6.83 -1.22
CA THR A 252 -2.59 6.43 -0.18
C THR A 252 -4.00 6.31 -0.75
N MET A 253 -4.44 7.29 -1.54
CA MET A 253 -5.75 7.24 -2.18
C MET A 253 -5.87 6.10 -3.19
N PHE A 254 -4.81 5.83 -3.96
CA PHE A 254 -4.77 4.69 -4.88
C PHE A 254 -4.89 3.35 -4.14
N LEU A 255 -4.18 3.19 -3.02
CA LEU A 255 -4.25 1.97 -2.23
C LEU A 255 -5.63 1.77 -1.59
N LEU A 256 -6.28 2.83 -1.11
CA LEU A 256 -7.63 2.76 -0.55
C LEU A 256 -8.65 2.37 -1.63
N ASP A 257 -8.65 3.03 -2.79
CA ASP A 257 -9.52 2.71 -3.94
C ASP A 257 -9.29 1.28 -4.44
N SER A 258 -8.03 0.85 -4.49
CA SER A 258 -7.67 -0.53 -4.90
C SER A 258 -8.19 -1.58 -3.91
N ARG A 259 -8.10 -1.31 -2.59
CA ARG A 259 -8.65 -2.21 -1.55
C ARG A 259 -10.17 -2.29 -1.63
N GLU A 260 -10.85 -1.15 -1.76
CA GLU A 260 -12.32 -1.11 -1.88
C GLU A 260 -12.79 -1.92 -3.10
N LYS A 261 -12.17 -1.69 -4.27
CA LYS A 261 -12.48 -2.48 -5.48
C LYS A 261 -12.18 -3.97 -5.34
N ALA A 262 -11.11 -4.33 -4.65
CA ALA A 262 -10.78 -5.73 -4.40
C ALA A 262 -11.85 -6.42 -3.54
N GLU A 263 -12.37 -5.76 -2.50
CA GLU A 263 -13.47 -6.30 -1.68
C GLU A 263 -14.79 -6.35 -2.48
N GLU A 264 -15.11 -5.34 -3.28
CA GLU A 264 -16.28 -5.37 -4.17
C GLU A 264 -16.23 -6.56 -5.16
N ILE A 265 -15.08 -6.77 -5.80
CA ILE A 265 -14.87 -7.90 -6.72
C ILE A 265 -15.02 -9.23 -6.00
N LYS A 266 -14.46 -9.36 -4.81
CA LYS A 266 -14.55 -10.57 -3.99
C LYS A 266 -15.98 -10.87 -3.58
N ASP A 267 -16.74 -9.86 -3.19
CA ASP A 267 -18.15 -10.03 -2.83
C ASP A 267 -19.03 -10.35 -4.06
N ALA A 268 -18.78 -9.69 -5.18
CA ALA A 268 -19.46 -10.02 -6.44
C ALA A 268 -19.16 -11.46 -6.90
N TYR A 269 -17.89 -11.88 -6.79
CA TYR A 269 -17.50 -13.25 -7.10
C TYR A 269 -18.18 -14.27 -6.17
N ARG A 270 -18.26 -13.99 -4.86
CA ARG A 270 -18.95 -14.85 -3.89
C ARG A 270 -20.44 -14.99 -4.22
N LYS A 271 -21.12 -13.88 -4.50
CA LYS A 271 -22.55 -13.86 -4.89
C LYS A 271 -22.78 -14.65 -6.19
N LEU A 272 -21.92 -14.44 -7.18
CA LEU A 272 -21.98 -15.17 -8.45
C LEU A 272 -21.83 -16.67 -8.25
N LYS A 273 -20.82 -17.10 -7.47
CA LYS A 273 -20.59 -18.51 -7.14
C LYS A 273 -21.82 -19.13 -6.46
N THR A 274 -22.39 -18.45 -5.44
CA THR A 274 -23.60 -18.94 -4.76
C THR A 274 -24.77 -19.09 -5.72
N SER A 275 -25.00 -18.08 -6.58
CA SER A 275 -26.09 -18.13 -7.58
C SER A 275 -25.91 -19.26 -8.58
N TYR A 276 -24.67 -19.59 -9.00
CA TYR A 276 -24.40 -20.76 -9.83
C TYR A 276 -24.72 -22.06 -9.11
N ASP A 277 -24.25 -22.24 -7.88
CA ASP A 277 -24.49 -23.46 -7.11
C ASP A 277 -26.00 -23.68 -6.84
N GLU A 278 -26.75 -22.61 -6.53
CA GLU A 278 -28.19 -22.64 -6.39
C GLU A 278 -28.92 -23.01 -7.70
N THR A 279 -28.47 -22.46 -8.83
CA THR A 279 -29.04 -22.75 -10.14
C THR A 279 -28.82 -24.21 -10.54
N LEU A 280 -27.61 -24.72 -10.31
CA LEU A 280 -27.30 -26.15 -10.55
C LEU A 280 -28.16 -27.06 -9.68
N THR A 281 -28.30 -26.74 -8.40
CA THR A 281 -29.14 -27.49 -7.47
C THR A 281 -30.61 -27.50 -7.94
N ALA A 282 -31.14 -26.35 -8.37
CA ALA A 282 -32.51 -26.26 -8.87
C ALA A 282 -32.71 -27.08 -10.17
N LEU A 283 -31.74 -27.05 -11.09
CA LEU A 283 -31.78 -27.84 -12.32
C LEU A 283 -31.76 -29.33 -12.02
N MET A 284 -30.92 -29.76 -11.09
CA MET A 284 -30.85 -31.20 -10.71
C MET A 284 -32.12 -31.64 -9.98
N ALA A 285 -32.67 -30.81 -9.08
CA ALA A 285 -33.95 -31.11 -8.44
C ALA A 285 -35.10 -31.29 -9.46
N ALA A 286 -35.10 -30.49 -10.53
CA ALA A 286 -36.06 -30.63 -11.62
C ALA A 286 -35.85 -31.93 -12.40
N LEU A 287 -34.61 -32.36 -12.61
CA LEU A 287 -34.27 -33.63 -13.25
C LEU A 287 -34.64 -34.82 -12.36
N ASP A 288 -34.30 -34.79 -11.07
CA ASP A 288 -34.63 -35.81 -10.07
C ASP A 288 -36.16 -36.01 -9.97
N ALA A 289 -36.92 -34.92 -10.02
CA ALA A 289 -38.39 -34.97 -10.04
C ALA A 289 -38.92 -35.67 -11.30
N ARG A 290 -38.21 -35.61 -12.43
CA ARG A 290 -38.54 -36.30 -13.67
C ARG A 290 -38.21 -37.78 -13.62
N ASP A 291 -37.09 -38.18 -12.98
CA ASP A 291 -36.53 -39.55 -12.93
C ASP A 291 -37.08 -40.38 -11.76
N ARG A 292 -37.92 -39.82 -10.88
CA ARG A 292 -38.37 -40.48 -9.67
C ARG A 292 -37.29 -40.97 -8.73
N GLU A 293 -36.12 -40.38 -8.79
CA GLU A 293 -35.06 -40.67 -7.82
C GLU A 293 -35.38 -40.14 -6.43
N THR A 294 -34.65 -40.61 -5.43
CA THR A 294 -34.87 -40.22 -4.03
C THR A 294 -34.43 -38.78 -3.82
N GLU A 295 -35.33 -37.95 -3.37
CA GLU A 295 -35.09 -36.52 -3.06
C GLU A 295 -33.81 -36.36 -2.22
N GLY A 296 -32.89 -35.45 -2.66
CA GLY A 296 -31.64 -35.15 -1.99
C GLY A 296 -30.53 -36.22 -2.12
N HIS A 297 -30.70 -37.24 -2.97
CA HIS A 297 -29.68 -38.27 -3.22
C HIS A 297 -28.37 -37.64 -3.66
N SER A 298 -28.36 -36.86 -4.75
CA SER A 298 -27.16 -36.26 -5.33
C SER A 298 -26.41 -35.38 -4.32
N GLU A 299 -27.15 -34.66 -3.43
CA GLU A 299 -26.55 -33.85 -2.37
C GLU A 299 -25.90 -34.69 -1.28
N ARG A 300 -26.56 -35.78 -0.83
CA ARG A 300 -25.97 -36.69 0.17
C ARG A 300 -24.70 -37.39 -0.37
N VAL A 301 -24.78 -37.91 -1.58
CA VAL A 301 -23.63 -38.54 -2.26
C VAL A 301 -22.48 -37.53 -2.40
N GLY A 302 -22.76 -36.31 -2.81
CA GLY A 302 -21.77 -35.23 -2.93
C GLY A 302 -21.06 -34.91 -1.61
N LYS A 303 -21.80 -34.87 -0.50
CA LYS A 303 -21.21 -34.61 0.85
C LYS A 303 -20.30 -35.78 1.28
N VAL A 304 -20.73 -37.03 1.05
CA VAL A 304 -19.92 -38.20 1.38
C VAL A 304 -18.67 -38.25 0.50
N ALA A 305 -18.82 -38.01 -0.79
CA ALA A 305 -17.69 -37.97 -1.74
C ALA A 305 -16.67 -36.86 -1.37
N TYR A 306 -17.13 -35.69 -1.00
CA TYR A 306 -16.25 -34.60 -0.52
C TYR A 306 -15.45 -35.03 0.71
N LEU A 307 -16.08 -35.61 1.71
CA LEU A 307 -15.45 -36.13 2.92
C LEU A 307 -14.41 -37.24 2.62
N LEU A 308 -14.72 -38.12 1.71
CA LEU A 308 -13.77 -39.14 1.21
C LEU A 308 -12.57 -38.49 0.54
N GLY A 309 -12.79 -37.47 -0.31
CA GLY A 309 -11.76 -36.76 -1.03
C GLY A 309 -10.71 -36.12 -0.11
N GLU A 310 -11.07 -35.70 1.10
CA GLU A 310 -10.12 -35.18 2.10
C GLU A 310 -9.06 -36.22 2.50
N ASN A 311 -9.38 -37.52 2.42
CA ASN A 311 -8.47 -38.60 2.79
C ASN A 311 -7.57 -39.09 1.64
N PHE A 312 -7.76 -38.53 0.44
CA PHE A 312 -6.98 -38.84 -0.77
C PHE A 312 -6.07 -37.70 -1.21
N ASN A 313 -5.74 -36.77 -0.32
CA ASN A 313 -4.90 -35.60 -0.61
C ASN A 313 -5.39 -34.74 -1.79
N LEU A 314 -6.69 -34.78 -2.10
CA LEU A 314 -7.28 -33.90 -3.09
C LEU A 314 -7.24 -32.46 -2.61
N THR A 315 -6.88 -31.55 -3.49
CA THR A 315 -6.96 -30.12 -3.21
C THR A 315 -8.41 -29.70 -2.96
N GLU A 316 -8.63 -28.56 -2.32
CA GLU A 316 -10.00 -28.03 -2.11
C GLU A 316 -10.75 -27.87 -3.44
N LEU A 317 -10.07 -27.43 -4.48
CA LEU A 317 -10.64 -27.30 -5.83
C LEU A 317 -11.13 -28.66 -6.35
N GLN A 318 -10.32 -29.70 -6.26
CA GLN A 318 -10.69 -31.06 -6.68
C GLN A 318 -11.84 -31.63 -5.86
N ARG A 319 -11.89 -31.38 -4.55
CA ARG A 319 -13.04 -31.79 -3.71
C ARG A 319 -14.33 -31.09 -4.09
N ASN A 320 -14.27 -29.79 -4.36
CA ASN A 320 -15.42 -29.02 -4.83
C ASN A 320 -15.89 -29.52 -6.21
N SER A 321 -14.97 -29.91 -7.08
CA SER A 321 -15.27 -30.49 -8.40
C SER A 321 -15.89 -31.88 -8.27
N LEU A 322 -15.39 -32.70 -7.34
CA LEU A 322 -16.00 -33.96 -6.99
C LEU A 322 -17.44 -33.79 -6.48
N GLN A 323 -17.68 -32.85 -5.60
CA GLN A 323 -19.03 -32.51 -5.11
C GLN A 323 -19.97 -32.10 -6.23
N ARG A 324 -19.51 -31.20 -7.14
CA ARG A 324 -20.31 -30.79 -8.32
C ARG A 324 -20.54 -31.93 -9.27
N GLY A 325 -19.51 -32.74 -9.53
CA GLY A 325 -19.64 -33.94 -10.35
C GLY A 325 -20.68 -34.90 -9.78
N SER A 326 -20.68 -35.09 -8.45
CA SER A 326 -21.68 -35.89 -7.76
C SER A 326 -23.10 -35.33 -7.92
N LEU A 327 -23.25 -34.01 -7.86
CA LEU A 327 -24.54 -33.35 -8.10
C LEU A 327 -25.02 -33.56 -9.54
N LEU A 328 -24.11 -33.47 -10.51
CA LEU A 328 -24.41 -33.47 -11.95
C LEU A 328 -24.26 -34.85 -12.63
N HIS A 329 -23.92 -35.93 -11.90
CA HIS A 329 -23.58 -37.22 -12.51
C HIS A 329 -24.61 -37.70 -13.52
N ASP A 330 -25.88 -37.48 -13.22
CA ASP A 330 -27.03 -37.93 -14.01
C ASP A 330 -27.63 -36.87 -14.95
N ILE A 331 -26.95 -35.69 -15.12
CA ILE A 331 -27.47 -34.59 -15.99
C ILE A 331 -27.81 -35.06 -17.41
N GLY A 332 -27.12 -36.11 -17.91
CA GLY A 332 -27.36 -36.65 -19.21
C GLY A 332 -28.69 -37.41 -19.38
N LYS A 333 -29.39 -37.76 -18.29
CA LYS A 333 -30.73 -38.31 -18.32
C LYS A 333 -31.75 -37.35 -18.95
N ILE A 334 -31.43 -36.08 -19.04
CA ILE A 334 -32.25 -35.09 -19.80
C ILE A 334 -32.44 -35.47 -21.26
N GLY A 335 -31.46 -36.18 -21.84
CA GLY A 335 -31.50 -36.69 -23.20
C GLY A 335 -32.17 -38.06 -23.39
N ILE A 336 -32.63 -38.68 -22.29
CA ILE A 336 -33.32 -39.96 -22.34
C ILE A 336 -34.83 -39.75 -22.41
N SER A 337 -35.50 -40.53 -23.25
CA SER A 337 -36.95 -40.47 -23.41
C SER A 337 -37.69 -40.87 -22.13
N ASP A 338 -38.77 -40.18 -21.79
CA ASP A 338 -39.62 -40.51 -20.62
C ASP A 338 -40.19 -41.93 -20.66
N VAL A 339 -40.40 -42.47 -21.86
CA VAL A 339 -40.88 -43.88 -22.06
C VAL A 339 -39.85 -44.87 -21.48
N ILE A 340 -38.56 -44.58 -21.61
CA ILE A 340 -37.49 -45.43 -21.09
C ILE A 340 -37.18 -45.08 -19.64
N LEU A 341 -37.04 -43.78 -19.35
CA LEU A 341 -36.65 -43.28 -18.04
C LEU A 341 -37.65 -43.69 -16.96
N ASN A 342 -38.97 -43.54 -17.24
CA ASN A 342 -40.06 -43.83 -16.31
C ASN A 342 -40.75 -45.19 -16.53
N LYS A 343 -40.10 -46.10 -17.28
CA LYS A 343 -40.71 -47.41 -17.57
C LYS A 343 -40.99 -48.19 -16.29
N VAL A 344 -42.21 -48.70 -16.18
CA VAL A 344 -42.60 -49.61 -15.10
C VAL A 344 -42.16 -51.02 -15.48
N GLY A 345 -41.14 -51.58 -14.79
CA GLY A 345 -40.61 -52.91 -15.04
C GLY A 345 -39.15 -52.90 -15.51
N VAL A 346 -38.72 -54.05 -16.03
CA VAL A 346 -37.32 -54.24 -16.48
C VAL A 346 -37.14 -53.65 -17.87
N LEU A 347 -36.05 -52.91 -18.10
CA LEU A 347 -35.67 -52.42 -19.42
C LEU A 347 -35.25 -53.56 -20.30
N THR A 348 -35.59 -53.53 -21.62
CA THR A 348 -35.02 -54.42 -22.62
C THR A 348 -33.56 -54.11 -22.87
N GLU A 349 -32.83 -54.97 -23.58
CA GLU A 349 -31.41 -54.72 -23.87
C GLU A 349 -31.25 -53.46 -24.75
N GLU A 350 -32.15 -53.22 -25.69
CA GLU A 350 -32.16 -52.05 -26.55
C GLU A 350 -32.41 -50.76 -25.74
N GLU A 351 -33.32 -50.84 -24.77
CA GLU A 351 -33.58 -49.70 -23.87
C GLU A 351 -32.42 -49.43 -22.92
N TRP A 352 -31.73 -50.50 -22.47
CA TRP A 352 -30.49 -50.42 -21.70
C TRP A 352 -29.36 -49.76 -22.50
N GLU A 353 -29.20 -50.07 -23.78
CA GLU A 353 -28.23 -49.40 -24.66
C GLU A 353 -28.48 -47.91 -24.76
N ILE A 354 -29.75 -47.48 -24.76
CA ILE A 354 -30.11 -46.08 -24.73
C ILE A 354 -29.82 -45.45 -23.36
N MET A 355 -30.20 -46.14 -22.28
CA MET A 355 -29.96 -45.64 -20.91
C MET A 355 -28.46 -45.48 -20.63
N ARG A 356 -27.62 -46.41 -21.06
CA ARG A 356 -26.15 -46.37 -20.92
C ARG A 356 -25.48 -45.18 -21.62
N LYS A 357 -26.21 -44.41 -22.45
CA LYS A 357 -25.70 -43.21 -23.14
C LYS A 357 -25.73 -41.96 -22.27
N HIS A 358 -26.44 -41.96 -21.13
CA HIS A 358 -26.55 -40.74 -20.35
C HIS A 358 -25.19 -40.16 -19.86
N PRO A 359 -24.12 -40.96 -19.53
CA PRO A 359 -22.84 -40.39 -19.16
C PRO A 359 -22.18 -39.66 -20.34
N VAL A 360 -22.35 -40.17 -21.55
CA VAL A 360 -21.87 -39.55 -22.79
C VAL A 360 -22.63 -38.26 -23.08
N ILE A 361 -23.95 -38.29 -22.94
CA ILE A 361 -24.82 -37.09 -23.12
C ILE A 361 -24.48 -36.06 -22.05
N GLY A 362 -24.30 -36.46 -20.81
CA GLY A 362 -23.92 -35.58 -19.72
C GLY A 362 -22.58 -34.87 -19.98
N ARG A 363 -21.57 -35.62 -20.43
CA ARG A 363 -20.29 -35.06 -20.87
C ARG A 363 -20.49 -34.01 -21.97
N GLU A 364 -21.27 -34.34 -23.02
CA GLU A 364 -21.50 -33.38 -24.11
C GLU A 364 -22.22 -32.10 -23.66
N ILE A 365 -23.09 -32.19 -22.67
CA ILE A 365 -23.78 -31.01 -22.09
C ILE A 365 -22.80 -30.06 -21.36
N ILE A 366 -21.86 -30.61 -20.57
CA ILE A 366 -21.06 -29.77 -19.66
C ILE A 366 -19.64 -29.49 -20.18
N LYS A 367 -19.13 -30.21 -21.21
CA LYS A 367 -17.72 -30.10 -21.67
C LYS A 367 -17.28 -28.72 -22.10
N ASP A 368 -18.20 -27.91 -22.64
CA ASP A 368 -17.92 -26.56 -23.15
C ASP A 368 -18.20 -25.44 -22.10
N ILE A 369 -18.58 -25.85 -20.87
CA ILE A 369 -18.83 -24.93 -19.76
C ILE A 369 -17.58 -24.92 -18.86
N PRO A 370 -16.72 -23.87 -18.90
CA PRO A 370 -15.42 -23.86 -18.21
C PRO A 370 -15.53 -24.17 -16.71
N PHE A 371 -16.59 -23.69 -16.06
CA PHE A 371 -16.83 -23.87 -14.63
C PHE A 371 -17.20 -25.33 -14.25
N LEU A 372 -17.65 -26.17 -15.20
CA LEU A 372 -18.10 -27.55 -15.00
C LEU A 372 -17.13 -28.58 -15.55
N GLN A 373 -16.07 -28.19 -16.24
CA GLN A 373 -15.10 -29.11 -16.82
C GLN A 373 -14.48 -30.03 -15.77
N ASP A 374 -14.24 -29.52 -14.58
CA ASP A 374 -13.67 -30.30 -13.47
C ASP A 374 -14.65 -31.41 -12.99
N ALA A 375 -15.94 -31.30 -13.25
CA ALA A 375 -16.96 -32.31 -12.91
C ALA A 375 -17.00 -33.46 -13.91
N LEU A 376 -16.39 -33.32 -15.10
CA LEU A 376 -16.40 -34.32 -16.18
C LEU A 376 -15.95 -35.73 -15.74
N PRO A 377 -14.91 -35.90 -14.91
CA PRO A 377 -14.48 -37.22 -14.47
C PRO A 377 -15.61 -38.04 -13.82
N VAL A 378 -16.42 -37.37 -12.95
CA VAL A 378 -17.55 -38.06 -12.31
C VAL A 378 -18.69 -38.25 -13.30
N VAL A 379 -19.13 -37.20 -14.01
CA VAL A 379 -20.26 -37.25 -14.95
C VAL A 379 -20.06 -38.30 -16.03
N TYR A 380 -18.83 -38.46 -16.53
CA TYR A 380 -18.56 -39.38 -17.63
C TYR A 380 -18.24 -40.78 -17.17
N CYS A 381 -17.62 -40.98 -15.96
CA CYS A 381 -17.07 -42.26 -15.53
C CYS A 381 -17.77 -42.87 -14.30
N HIS A 382 -18.90 -42.29 -13.81
CA HIS A 382 -19.55 -42.80 -12.60
C HIS A 382 -20.12 -44.22 -12.71
N HIS A 383 -20.31 -44.73 -13.92
CA HIS A 383 -20.72 -46.10 -14.18
C HIS A 383 -19.57 -47.03 -14.59
N GLU A 384 -18.33 -46.55 -14.58
CA GLU A 384 -17.18 -47.45 -14.74
C GLU A 384 -17.04 -48.33 -13.50
N ARG A 385 -16.55 -49.57 -13.72
CA ARG A 385 -16.38 -50.57 -12.67
C ARG A 385 -14.93 -51.00 -12.57
N TRP A 386 -14.45 -51.22 -11.37
CA TRP A 386 -13.06 -51.52 -11.10
C TRP A 386 -12.51 -52.65 -11.98
N ASN A 387 -13.32 -53.70 -12.25
CA ASN A 387 -12.94 -54.83 -13.08
C ASN A 387 -13.01 -54.59 -14.61
N GLY A 388 -13.41 -53.41 -15.06
CA GLY A 388 -13.57 -53.02 -16.47
C GLY A 388 -14.90 -53.46 -17.10
N SER A 389 -15.87 -53.97 -16.32
CA SER A 389 -17.20 -54.34 -16.83
C SER A 389 -18.18 -53.17 -16.89
N GLY A 390 -17.70 -51.94 -16.61
CA GLY A 390 -18.48 -50.73 -16.62
C GLY A 390 -18.65 -50.09 -18.01
N TYR A 391 -19.23 -48.88 -18.04
CA TYR A 391 -19.44 -48.10 -19.25
C TYR A 391 -19.24 -46.61 -18.94
N PRO A 392 -19.00 -45.74 -19.94
CA PRO A 392 -19.08 -45.97 -21.40
C PRO A 392 -17.75 -46.42 -22.03
N GLN A 393 -16.61 -46.36 -21.31
CA GLN A 393 -15.28 -46.64 -21.87
C GLN A 393 -14.75 -48.02 -21.52
N GLY A 394 -15.27 -48.66 -20.47
CA GLY A 394 -14.79 -49.93 -19.95
C GLY A 394 -13.41 -49.79 -19.27
N LEU A 395 -13.14 -48.69 -18.61
CA LEU A 395 -11.91 -48.44 -17.87
C LEU A 395 -11.74 -49.40 -16.72
N ARG A 396 -10.47 -49.77 -16.41
CA ARG A 396 -10.18 -50.77 -15.40
C ARG A 396 -9.22 -50.24 -14.34
N GLY A 397 -9.53 -50.50 -13.07
CA GLY A 397 -8.65 -50.16 -11.96
C GLY A 397 -8.38 -48.64 -11.88
N GLU A 398 -7.09 -48.29 -11.88
CA GLU A 398 -6.65 -46.92 -11.79
C GLU A 398 -6.78 -46.08 -13.08
N GLU A 399 -7.16 -46.70 -14.20
CA GLU A 399 -7.55 -45.97 -15.40
C GLU A 399 -8.82 -45.15 -15.16
N ILE A 400 -9.66 -45.56 -14.20
CA ILE A 400 -10.83 -44.83 -13.76
C ILE A 400 -10.35 -43.61 -12.95
N PRO A 401 -10.75 -42.37 -13.29
CA PRO A 401 -10.42 -41.20 -12.51
C PRO A 401 -10.76 -41.38 -11.01
N LEU A 402 -9.89 -40.90 -10.13
CA LEU A 402 -10.05 -41.07 -8.67
C LEU A 402 -11.37 -40.51 -8.19
N GLU A 403 -11.82 -39.40 -8.74
CA GLU A 403 -13.08 -38.73 -8.42
C GLU A 403 -14.28 -39.65 -8.72
N ALA A 404 -14.25 -40.39 -9.85
CA ALA A 404 -15.30 -41.34 -10.20
C ALA A 404 -15.26 -42.58 -9.30
N ARG A 405 -14.06 -43.05 -8.93
CA ARG A 405 -13.90 -44.15 -7.97
C ARG A 405 -14.45 -43.84 -6.59
N ILE A 406 -14.19 -42.59 -6.10
CA ILE A 406 -14.71 -42.09 -4.82
C ILE A 406 -16.24 -41.96 -4.88
N PHE A 407 -16.75 -41.38 -5.99
CA PHE A 407 -18.19 -41.24 -6.21
C PHE A 407 -18.91 -42.60 -6.17
N ALA A 408 -18.40 -43.60 -6.87
CA ALA A 408 -19.03 -44.91 -6.96
C ALA A 408 -19.27 -45.58 -5.59
N VAL A 409 -18.36 -45.43 -4.62
CA VAL A 409 -18.52 -45.92 -3.26
C VAL A 409 -19.62 -45.14 -2.51
N ALA A 410 -19.62 -43.81 -2.63
CA ALA A 410 -20.63 -42.99 -2.00
C ALA A 410 -22.03 -43.21 -2.56
N ASP A 411 -22.14 -43.34 -3.87
CA ASP A 411 -23.38 -43.60 -4.59
C ASP A 411 -24.00 -44.96 -4.21
N ILE A 412 -23.23 -46.05 -4.28
CA ILE A 412 -23.68 -47.37 -3.87
C ILE A 412 -24.12 -47.38 -2.41
N PHE A 413 -23.40 -46.74 -1.52
CA PHE A 413 -23.78 -46.64 -0.11
C PHE A 413 -25.11 -45.94 0.08
N ASP A 414 -25.30 -44.74 -0.53
CA ASP A 414 -26.55 -44.00 -0.44
C ASP A 414 -27.71 -44.81 -1.08
N ALA A 415 -27.48 -45.45 -2.24
CA ALA A 415 -28.47 -46.29 -2.90
C ALA A 415 -28.95 -47.50 -2.04
N LEU A 416 -28.10 -48.03 -1.18
CA LEU A 416 -28.44 -49.12 -0.27
C LEU A 416 -29.10 -48.65 1.01
N THR A 417 -28.71 -47.51 1.52
CA THR A 417 -29.16 -46.99 2.83
C THR A 417 -30.33 -45.99 2.74
N SER A 418 -30.71 -45.56 1.53
CA SER A 418 -31.87 -44.69 1.32
C SER A 418 -33.15 -45.49 1.05
N ILE A 419 -34.32 -44.88 1.36
CA ILE A 419 -35.62 -45.49 1.11
C ILE A 419 -35.91 -45.41 -0.39
N ARG A 420 -36.05 -46.54 -1.08
CA ARG A 420 -36.51 -46.60 -2.49
C ARG A 420 -37.86 -47.35 -2.55
N SER A 421 -38.69 -46.94 -3.50
CA SER A 421 -40.08 -47.48 -3.65
C SER A 421 -40.16 -49.01 -3.83
N TYR A 422 -39.03 -49.66 -4.22
CA TYR A 422 -39.02 -51.08 -4.61
C TYR A 422 -38.16 -51.95 -3.70
N ARG A 423 -37.45 -51.38 -2.66
CA ARG A 423 -36.53 -52.14 -1.83
C ARG A 423 -36.57 -51.68 -0.37
N LYS A 424 -36.48 -52.62 0.56
CA LYS A 424 -36.32 -52.32 1.98
C LYS A 424 -34.93 -51.69 2.22
N LYS A 425 -34.88 -50.63 3.00
CA LYS A 425 -33.65 -49.97 3.41
C LYS A 425 -32.69 -50.95 4.07
N SER A 426 -31.45 -51.04 3.59
CA SER A 426 -30.39 -51.80 4.26
C SER A 426 -29.84 -51.01 5.44
N THR A 427 -29.33 -51.73 6.42
CA THR A 427 -28.56 -51.12 7.51
C THR A 427 -27.17 -50.70 6.96
N GLU A 428 -26.52 -49.77 7.60
CA GLU A 428 -25.16 -49.36 7.22
C GLU A 428 -24.16 -50.50 7.30
N ALA A 429 -24.32 -51.39 8.27
CA ALA A 429 -23.49 -52.58 8.39
C ALA A 429 -23.64 -53.52 7.19
N GLU A 430 -24.90 -53.70 6.70
CA GLU A 430 -25.17 -54.49 5.50
C GLU A 430 -24.62 -53.81 4.24
N ALA A 431 -24.76 -52.47 4.12
CA ALA A 431 -24.22 -51.72 3.01
C ALA A 431 -22.68 -51.74 2.98
N LEU A 432 -22.01 -51.63 4.13
CA LEU A 432 -20.56 -51.77 4.24
C LEU A 432 -20.11 -53.19 3.90
N ALA A 433 -20.83 -54.25 4.35
CA ALA A 433 -20.54 -55.62 4.01
C ALA A 433 -20.59 -55.84 2.49
N TYR A 434 -21.63 -55.32 1.83
CA TYR A 434 -21.75 -55.34 0.38
C TYR A 434 -20.60 -54.61 -0.32
N LEU A 435 -20.23 -53.41 0.10
CA LEU A 435 -19.11 -52.67 -0.49
C LEU A 435 -17.79 -53.46 -0.37
N LYS A 436 -17.56 -54.12 0.76
CA LYS A 436 -16.38 -55.01 0.94
C LYS A 436 -16.38 -56.23 0.02
N GLU A 437 -17.53 -56.86 -0.19
CA GLU A 437 -17.68 -57.96 -1.12
C GLU A 437 -17.42 -57.50 -2.56
N GLN A 438 -17.83 -56.27 -2.91
CA GLN A 438 -17.65 -55.70 -4.25
C GLN A 438 -16.30 -55.02 -4.46
N ALA A 439 -15.44 -54.91 -3.43
CA ALA A 439 -14.10 -54.35 -3.55
C ALA A 439 -13.22 -55.14 -4.53
N GLY A 440 -12.64 -54.49 -5.50
CA GLY A 440 -11.87 -55.12 -6.59
C GLY A 440 -12.73 -55.64 -7.74
N ILE A 441 -14.06 -55.60 -7.63
CA ILE A 441 -15.02 -55.97 -8.67
C ILE A 441 -15.73 -54.75 -9.21
N LEU A 442 -16.56 -54.11 -8.40
CA LEU A 442 -17.30 -52.93 -8.79
C LEU A 442 -16.58 -51.64 -8.36
N VAL A 443 -15.99 -51.62 -7.18
CA VAL A 443 -15.42 -50.44 -6.52
C VAL A 443 -13.95 -50.64 -6.18
N ASP A 444 -13.26 -49.49 -6.03
CA ASP A 444 -11.87 -49.45 -5.62
C ASP A 444 -11.69 -49.91 -4.18
N PRO A 445 -10.84 -50.96 -3.93
CA PRO A 445 -10.58 -51.47 -2.58
C PRO A 445 -10.03 -50.39 -1.62
N GLN A 446 -9.19 -49.47 -2.10
CA GLN A 446 -8.61 -48.42 -1.27
C GLN A 446 -9.67 -47.42 -0.81
N VAL A 447 -10.59 -47.07 -1.70
CA VAL A 447 -11.71 -46.15 -1.35
C VAL A 447 -12.64 -46.83 -0.34
N VAL A 448 -12.93 -48.13 -0.48
CA VAL A 448 -13.75 -48.86 0.49
C VAL A 448 -13.07 -48.91 1.86
N GLU A 449 -11.76 -49.09 1.93
CA GLU A 449 -11.03 -49.09 3.21
C GLU A 449 -11.11 -47.75 3.91
N VAL A 450 -10.93 -46.65 3.16
CA VAL A 450 -11.08 -45.30 3.71
C VAL A 450 -12.52 -45.05 4.17
N PHE A 451 -13.49 -45.46 3.37
CA PHE A 451 -14.91 -45.34 3.69
C PHE A 451 -15.26 -46.05 5.00
N GLU A 452 -14.83 -47.32 5.17
CA GLU A 452 -15.03 -48.10 6.41
C GLU A 452 -14.49 -47.37 7.62
N ARG A 453 -13.29 -46.80 7.51
CA ARG A 453 -12.64 -46.02 8.59
C ARG A 453 -13.44 -44.79 8.99
N LEU A 454 -13.98 -44.05 8.02
CA LEU A 454 -14.80 -42.86 8.25
C LEU A 454 -16.18 -43.22 8.82
N LEU A 455 -16.79 -44.33 8.36
CA LEU A 455 -18.07 -44.82 8.88
C LEU A 455 -17.93 -45.22 10.35
N LYS A 456 -16.89 -45.98 10.71
CA LYS A 456 -16.61 -46.37 12.11
C LYS A 456 -16.34 -45.21 13.04
N ARG A 457 -15.83 -44.10 12.52
CA ARG A 457 -15.62 -42.82 13.27
C ARG A 457 -16.90 -41.97 13.41
N GLY A 458 -17.99 -42.40 12.80
CA GLY A 458 -19.22 -41.61 12.79
C GLY A 458 -19.21 -40.37 11.88
N SER A 459 -18.12 -40.16 11.11
CA SER A 459 -17.95 -38.95 10.29
C SER A 459 -18.98 -38.91 9.14
N ILE A 460 -19.42 -40.04 8.63
CA ILE A 460 -20.41 -40.13 7.54
C ILE A 460 -21.81 -39.72 8.04
N HIS A 461 -22.21 -40.15 9.23
CA HIS A 461 -23.49 -39.75 9.83
C HIS A 461 -23.63 -38.22 9.97
N SER A 462 -22.55 -37.54 10.36
CA SER A 462 -22.60 -36.07 10.59
C SER A 462 -22.88 -35.29 9.31
N VAL A 463 -22.66 -35.88 8.14
CA VAL A 463 -22.84 -35.23 6.82
C VAL A 463 -24.15 -35.63 6.14
N THR A 464 -24.71 -36.81 6.46
CA THR A 464 -25.91 -37.35 5.81
C THR A 464 -27.22 -37.05 6.56
N GLU A 465 -27.14 -36.72 7.86
CA GLU A 465 -28.33 -36.30 8.61
C GLU A 465 -28.73 -34.86 8.23
N PRO A 466 -30.03 -34.61 8.00
CA PRO A 466 -30.51 -33.24 7.79
C PRO A 466 -30.23 -32.41 9.05
N LYS A 467 -29.58 -31.25 8.89
CA LYS A 467 -29.48 -30.27 9.97
C LYS A 467 -30.89 -29.88 10.41
N LYS A 468 -31.22 -30.22 11.66
CA LYS A 468 -32.48 -29.83 12.30
C LYS A 468 -32.65 -28.31 12.35
#